data_2d3f20ee61e655a86d0b7a6d3d603cc6
#
_entry.id   2d3f20ee61e655a86d0b7a6d3d603cc6
#
_cell.length_a   1.000
_cell.length_b   1.000
_cell.length_c   1.000
_cell.angle_alpha   90.00
_cell.angle_beta   90.00
_cell.angle_gamma   90.00
#
_symmetry.space_group_name_H-M   'P 1'
#
loop_
_entity.id
_entity.type
_entity.pdbx_description
1 polymer ?
#
loop_
_entity_poly.entity_id
_entity_poly.type
_entity_poly.pdbx_seq_one_letter_code
_entity_poly.pdbx_strand_id
1 'polypeptide(L)'
;MQLTRLLDGVAVSKMFLMKYGAMAQTQDIEVHALRYDSRTVGHGDLFVAMPGTTSDGTRFIEEAISRGALAVVLQNDAASPDALFLHTHVAKLVVPDARKALAQLSANFYDHPSRKLRLVGVTGTNGKTTTAFLVKAALEAHGEQVGLIGTIAYHIGGEILPATHTTPESLELNTLLASMVERGCTAAVMEVSSHALAFSRVSGLRFAAGVFTNFTQDHLDFHGTMEEYFRAKKRLFDMLPPDATAVTNADDPRGRDILANSPARCLTYGIGASADITARDIQMDVRGTRFTIAAGGGMTPVTTSLTGRFNVANILAAYG
;
A
#
# COMPACT_ATOMS: atom_id res chain seq x y z
N MET A 1 3.01 -7.81 -21.96
CA MET A 1 3.19 -8.97 -21.02
C MET A 1 2.18 -10.04 -21.33
N GLN A 2 2.56 -11.33 -21.38
CA GLN A 2 1.61 -12.42 -21.60
C GLN A 2 0.59 -12.53 -20.44
N LEU A 3 -0.67 -12.76 -20.78
CA LEU A 3 -1.76 -12.89 -19.80
C LEU A 3 -1.51 -14.02 -18.80
N THR A 4 -0.89 -15.13 -19.22
CA THR A 4 -0.50 -16.23 -18.32
C THR A 4 0.37 -15.73 -17.15
N ARG A 5 1.41 -14.94 -17.45
CA ARG A 5 2.30 -14.39 -16.42
C ARG A 5 1.60 -13.33 -15.58
N LEU A 6 0.72 -12.56 -16.20
CA LEU A 6 -0.03 -11.52 -15.51
C LEU A 6 -1.03 -12.10 -14.49
N LEU A 7 -1.56 -13.30 -14.74
CA LEU A 7 -2.53 -13.98 -13.87
C LEU A 7 -1.88 -14.81 -12.74
N ASP A 8 -0.56 -14.81 -12.62
CA ASP A 8 0.11 -15.57 -11.55
C ASP A 8 -0.38 -15.10 -10.16
N GLY A 9 -0.86 -16.06 -9.34
CA GLY A 9 -1.44 -15.78 -8.02
C GLY A 9 -2.78 -15.03 -8.03
N VAL A 10 -3.37 -14.72 -9.19
CA VAL A 10 -4.70 -14.12 -9.29
C VAL A 10 -5.78 -15.20 -9.20
N ALA A 11 -6.67 -15.09 -8.21
CA ALA A 11 -7.82 -15.98 -8.10
C ALA A 11 -8.81 -15.68 -9.24
N VAL A 12 -8.97 -16.59 -10.19
CA VAL A 12 -9.92 -16.48 -11.31
C VAL A 12 -10.98 -17.56 -11.16
N SER A 13 -12.26 -17.18 -11.14
CA SER A 13 -13.40 -18.09 -10.99
C SER A 13 -13.88 -18.63 -12.34
N LYS A 14 -13.83 -17.82 -13.39
CA LYS A 14 -14.25 -18.16 -14.75
C LYS A 14 -13.39 -17.40 -15.76
N MET A 15 -12.98 -18.09 -16.83
CA MET A 15 -12.31 -17.47 -17.99
C MET A 15 -13.06 -17.78 -19.27
N PHE A 16 -13.22 -16.76 -20.08
CA PHE A 16 -13.68 -16.87 -21.47
C PHE A 16 -12.67 -16.16 -22.35
N LEU A 17 -11.88 -16.92 -23.06
CA LEU A 17 -10.73 -16.40 -23.80
C LEU A 17 -11.01 -16.43 -25.29
N MET A 18 -11.05 -15.25 -25.90
CA MET A 18 -11.22 -15.06 -27.34
C MET A 18 -10.10 -14.16 -27.88
N LYS A 19 -9.64 -14.50 -29.10
CA LYS A 19 -8.70 -13.67 -29.84
C LYS A 19 -8.98 -13.83 -31.33
N TYR A 20 -9.20 -12.72 -32.02
CA TYR A 20 -9.45 -12.70 -33.48
C TYR A 20 -10.53 -13.70 -33.96
N GLY A 21 -11.60 -13.88 -33.16
CA GLY A 21 -12.72 -14.74 -33.52
C GLY A 21 -12.54 -16.23 -33.24
N ALA A 22 -11.45 -16.63 -32.60
CA ALA A 22 -11.18 -18.01 -32.21
C ALA A 22 -10.99 -18.14 -30.69
N MET A 23 -11.21 -19.35 -30.16
CA MET A 23 -10.82 -19.66 -28.78
C MET A 23 -9.31 -19.50 -28.64
N ALA A 24 -8.89 -18.79 -27.58
CA ALA A 24 -7.49 -18.50 -27.29
C ALA A 24 -7.05 -19.16 -25.99
N GLN A 25 -5.73 -19.29 -25.81
CA GLN A 25 -5.14 -19.62 -24.53
C GLN A 25 -4.54 -18.36 -23.90
N THR A 26 -4.31 -18.36 -22.59
CA THR A 26 -3.75 -17.19 -21.89
C THR A 26 -2.38 -16.75 -22.44
N GLN A 27 -1.58 -17.69 -22.93
CA GLN A 27 -0.28 -17.43 -23.56
C GLN A 27 -0.37 -16.69 -24.90
N ASP A 28 -1.53 -16.75 -25.56
CA ASP A 28 -1.73 -16.08 -26.87
C ASP A 28 -2.11 -14.61 -26.73
N ILE A 29 -2.45 -14.19 -25.51
CA ILE A 29 -2.92 -12.83 -25.20
C ILE A 29 -1.77 -12.03 -24.58
N GLU A 30 -1.35 -10.97 -25.27
CA GLU A 30 -0.35 -10.03 -24.77
C GLU A 30 -1.01 -8.72 -24.34
N VAL A 31 -0.86 -8.38 -23.06
CA VAL A 31 -1.40 -7.18 -22.42
C VAL A 31 -0.35 -6.07 -22.49
N HIS A 32 -0.74 -4.89 -22.99
CA HIS A 32 0.15 -3.74 -23.13
C HIS A 32 0.15 -2.87 -21.87
N ALA A 33 -1.00 -2.63 -21.25
CA ALA A 33 -1.11 -1.93 -19.98
C ALA A 33 -2.33 -2.41 -19.17
N LEU A 34 -2.34 -2.06 -17.88
CA LEU A 34 -3.48 -2.24 -16.99
C LEU A 34 -4.23 -0.91 -16.87
N ARG A 35 -5.56 -0.98 -16.86
CA ARG A 35 -6.45 0.18 -16.68
C ARG A 35 -7.61 -0.19 -15.78
N TYR A 36 -8.07 0.76 -14.98
CA TYR A 36 -9.33 0.68 -14.24
C TYR A 36 -10.23 1.92 -14.45
N ASP A 37 -9.75 2.89 -15.25
CA ASP A 37 -10.52 4.01 -15.80
C ASP A 37 -10.71 3.78 -17.30
N SER A 38 -11.97 3.57 -17.74
CA SER A 38 -12.31 3.29 -19.14
C SER A 38 -11.83 4.38 -20.09
N ARG A 39 -11.77 5.63 -19.63
CA ARG A 39 -11.35 6.79 -20.43
C ARG A 39 -9.88 6.74 -20.84
N THR A 40 -9.06 6.01 -20.10
CA THR A 40 -7.61 5.88 -20.35
C THR A 40 -7.24 4.59 -21.09
N VAL A 41 -8.23 3.73 -21.39
CA VAL A 41 -8.01 2.48 -22.11
C VAL A 41 -7.56 2.75 -23.53
N GLY A 42 -6.55 2.02 -23.97
CA GLY A 42 -6.03 1.97 -25.33
C GLY A 42 -6.03 0.55 -25.88
N HIS A 43 -5.56 0.45 -27.15
CA HIS A 43 -5.49 -0.84 -27.84
C HIS A 43 -4.50 -1.79 -27.15
N GLY A 44 -4.97 -2.99 -26.85
CA GLY A 44 -4.14 -4.01 -26.19
C GLY A 44 -4.12 -3.94 -24.67
N ASP A 45 -4.89 -3.04 -24.04
CA ASP A 45 -4.95 -2.93 -22.58
C ASP A 45 -5.88 -3.99 -21.95
N LEU A 46 -5.60 -4.31 -20.70
CA LEU A 46 -6.51 -5.06 -19.82
C LEU A 46 -7.25 -4.05 -18.93
N PHE A 47 -8.58 -4.06 -19.01
CA PHE A 47 -9.45 -3.23 -18.17
C PHE A 47 -9.96 -4.00 -16.96
N VAL A 48 -9.81 -3.43 -15.74
CA VAL A 48 -10.38 -3.99 -14.52
C VAL A 48 -11.61 -3.19 -14.11
N ALA A 49 -12.78 -3.78 -14.25
CA ALA A 49 -14.04 -3.19 -13.86
C ALA A 49 -14.26 -3.33 -12.36
N MET A 50 -13.80 -2.34 -11.59
CA MET A 50 -13.90 -2.36 -10.12
C MET A 50 -15.26 -1.83 -9.65
N PRO A 51 -15.83 -2.43 -8.58
CA PRO A 51 -16.95 -1.80 -7.88
C PRO A 51 -16.47 -0.52 -7.18
N GLY A 52 -17.00 0.63 -7.59
CA GLY A 52 -16.70 1.93 -7.01
C GLY A 52 -17.65 2.27 -5.86
N THR A 53 -17.34 3.33 -5.11
CA THR A 53 -18.21 3.85 -4.04
C THR A 53 -19.38 4.67 -4.59
N THR A 54 -19.23 5.28 -5.76
CA THR A 54 -20.23 6.13 -6.43
C THR A 54 -20.75 5.53 -7.73
N SER A 55 -19.97 4.71 -8.41
CA SER A 55 -20.39 4.03 -9.65
C SER A 55 -19.73 2.67 -9.76
N ASP A 56 -20.44 1.72 -10.38
CA ASP A 56 -19.91 0.39 -10.68
C ASP A 56 -19.14 0.42 -11.99
N GLY A 57 -17.87 -0.01 -11.96
CA GLY A 57 -16.98 -0.08 -13.13
C GLY A 57 -17.51 -0.99 -14.26
N THR A 58 -18.41 -1.92 -13.95
CA THR A 58 -19.03 -2.80 -14.96
C THR A 58 -19.83 -2.01 -16.00
N ARG A 59 -20.34 -0.82 -15.65
CA ARG A 59 -21.05 0.09 -16.57
C ARG A 59 -20.17 0.62 -17.72
N PHE A 60 -18.86 0.55 -17.56
CA PHE A 60 -17.88 1.09 -18.50
C PHE A 60 -17.18 0.02 -19.32
N ILE A 61 -17.63 -1.24 -19.25
CA ILE A 61 -17.03 -2.37 -19.98
C ILE A 61 -17.13 -2.16 -21.49
N GLU A 62 -18.30 -1.77 -22.00
CA GLU A 62 -18.51 -1.54 -23.43
C GLU A 62 -17.65 -0.38 -23.95
N GLU A 63 -17.51 0.70 -23.16
CA GLU A 63 -16.62 1.81 -23.48
C GLU A 63 -15.16 1.34 -23.53
N ALA A 64 -14.71 0.57 -22.54
CA ALA A 64 -13.34 0.03 -22.51
C ALA A 64 -13.07 -0.87 -23.74
N ILE A 65 -14.02 -1.74 -24.10
CA ILE A 65 -13.95 -2.58 -25.30
C ILE A 65 -13.86 -1.72 -26.57
N SER A 66 -14.72 -0.72 -26.69
CA SER A 66 -14.73 0.17 -27.87
C SER A 66 -13.44 0.96 -28.04
N ARG A 67 -12.71 1.21 -26.93
CA ARG A 67 -11.40 1.87 -26.93
C ARG A 67 -10.23 0.90 -27.18
N GLY A 68 -10.51 -0.40 -27.28
CA GLY A 68 -9.50 -1.39 -27.66
C GLY A 68 -8.98 -2.26 -26.52
N ALA A 69 -9.71 -2.37 -25.41
CA ALA A 69 -9.40 -3.38 -24.39
C ALA A 69 -9.45 -4.77 -25.03
N LEU A 70 -8.39 -5.56 -24.80
CA LEU A 70 -8.34 -6.96 -25.26
C LEU A 70 -8.76 -7.96 -24.18
N ALA A 71 -8.80 -7.53 -22.94
CA ALA A 71 -9.23 -8.33 -21.80
C ALA A 71 -9.97 -7.47 -20.78
N VAL A 72 -10.97 -8.03 -20.12
CA VAL A 72 -11.74 -7.39 -19.06
C VAL A 72 -11.77 -8.29 -17.83
N VAL A 73 -11.41 -7.75 -16.68
CA VAL A 73 -11.58 -8.37 -15.37
C VAL A 73 -12.80 -7.76 -14.69
N LEU A 74 -13.70 -8.62 -14.18
CA LEU A 74 -14.90 -8.18 -13.48
C LEU A 74 -15.22 -9.13 -12.32
N GLN A 75 -15.96 -8.63 -11.32
CA GLN A 75 -16.32 -9.42 -10.14
C GLN A 75 -17.70 -10.07 -10.29
N ASN A 76 -18.64 -9.41 -10.95
CA ASN A 76 -19.99 -9.92 -11.13
C ASN A 76 -20.17 -10.43 -12.59
N ASP A 77 -20.17 -11.76 -12.77
CA ASP A 77 -20.30 -12.40 -14.08
C ASP A 77 -21.61 -12.01 -14.79
N ALA A 78 -22.71 -11.84 -14.03
CA ALA A 78 -24.01 -11.47 -14.57
C ALA A 78 -24.10 -10.01 -15.06
N ALA A 79 -23.18 -9.14 -14.64
CA ALA A 79 -23.17 -7.74 -15.04
C ALA A 79 -22.82 -7.54 -16.52
N SER A 80 -22.24 -8.55 -17.18
CA SER A 80 -21.90 -8.45 -18.60
C SER A 80 -21.96 -9.83 -19.26
N PRO A 81 -22.89 -10.02 -20.24
CA PRO A 81 -23.16 -11.32 -20.84
C PRO A 81 -21.97 -11.81 -21.69
N ASP A 82 -21.74 -13.14 -21.72
CA ASP A 82 -20.66 -13.76 -22.49
C ASP A 82 -20.77 -13.45 -23.99
N ALA A 83 -21.99 -13.22 -24.49
CA ALA A 83 -22.25 -12.84 -25.90
C ALA A 83 -21.50 -11.56 -26.30
N LEU A 84 -21.39 -10.56 -25.42
CA LEU A 84 -20.62 -9.34 -25.69
C LEU A 84 -19.15 -9.69 -26.00
N PHE A 85 -18.55 -10.52 -25.19
CA PHE A 85 -17.14 -10.91 -25.33
C PHE A 85 -16.90 -11.81 -26.55
N LEU A 86 -17.88 -12.66 -26.87
CA LEU A 86 -17.84 -13.46 -28.09
C LEU A 86 -17.83 -12.59 -29.35
N HIS A 87 -18.72 -11.60 -29.43
CA HIS A 87 -18.82 -10.73 -30.60
C HIS A 87 -17.67 -9.75 -30.74
N THR A 88 -17.11 -9.30 -29.63
CA THR A 88 -16.01 -8.33 -29.63
C THR A 88 -14.61 -8.97 -29.61
N HIS A 89 -14.56 -10.30 -29.45
CA HIS A 89 -13.31 -11.07 -29.37
C HIS A 89 -12.40 -10.65 -28.20
N VAL A 90 -12.98 -10.19 -27.10
CA VAL A 90 -12.30 -9.72 -25.90
C VAL A 90 -12.32 -10.83 -24.86
N ALA A 91 -11.21 -11.04 -24.15
CA ALA A 91 -11.13 -11.99 -23.06
C ALA A 91 -11.92 -11.52 -21.83
N LYS A 92 -12.75 -12.39 -21.25
CA LYS A 92 -13.48 -12.16 -20.00
C LYS A 92 -12.85 -12.95 -18.86
N LEU A 93 -12.53 -12.29 -17.78
CA LEU A 93 -11.93 -12.87 -16.57
C LEU A 93 -12.81 -12.52 -15.37
N VAL A 94 -13.47 -13.51 -14.79
CA VAL A 94 -14.31 -13.33 -13.60
C VAL A 94 -13.49 -13.66 -12.35
N VAL A 95 -13.44 -12.73 -11.41
CA VAL A 95 -12.66 -12.84 -10.16
C VAL A 95 -13.56 -12.65 -8.94
N PRO A 96 -13.24 -13.25 -7.79
CA PRO A 96 -14.05 -13.08 -6.57
C PRO A 96 -13.93 -11.66 -5.96
N ASP A 97 -12.82 -10.92 -6.25
CA ASP A 97 -12.57 -9.57 -5.74
C ASP A 97 -11.72 -8.80 -6.77
N ALA A 98 -12.34 -7.86 -7.46
CA ALA A 98 -11.68 -7.08 -8.53
C ALA A 98 -10.58 -6.15 -7.99
N ARG A 99 -10.67 -5.66 -6.75
CA ARG A 99 -9.64 -4.81 -6.15
C ARG A 99 -8.39 -5.61 -5.80
N LYS A 100 -8.55 -6.80 -5.21
CA LYS A 100 -7.43 -7.70 -4.96
C LYS A 100 -6.82 -8.20 -6.26
N ALA A 101 -7.65 -8.46 -7.27
CA ALA A 101 -7.18 -8.83 -8.60
C ALA A 101 -6.33 -7.70 -9.21
N LEU A 102 -6.79 -6.43 -9.18
CA LEU A 102 -6.00 -5.30 -9.66
C LEU A 102 -4.67 -5.19 -8.93
N ALA A 103 -4.65 -5.35 -7.61
CA ALA A 103 -3.43 -5.28 -6.82
C ALA A 103 -2.41 -6.37 -7.23
N GLN A 104 -2.86 -7.62 -7.39
CA GLN A 104 -1.99 -8.72 -7.81
C GLN A 104 -1.53 -8.56 -9.27
N LEU A 105 -2.45 -8.20 -10.18
CA LEU A 105 -2.14 -7.91 -11.58
C LEU A 105 -1.09 -6.79 -11.69
N SER A 106 -1.23 -5.72 -10.91
CA SER A 106 -0.28 -4.61 -10.90
C SER A 106 1.09 -5.02 -10.38
N ALA A 107 1.14 -5.82 -9.31
CA ALA A 107 2.40 -6.36 -8.80
C ALA A 107 3.10 -7.25 -9.85
N ASN A 108 2.35 -8.11 -10.54
CA ASN A 108 2.89 -8.96 -11.60
C ASN A 108 3.37 -8.14 -12.81
N PHE A 109 2.59 -7.13 -13.22
CA PHE A 109 2.90 -6.30 -14.38
C PHE A 109 4.22 -5.54 -14.21
N TYR A 110 4.48 -5.04 -13.01
CA TYR A 110 5.70 -4.32 -12.65
C TYR A 110 6.79 -5.20 -12.02
N ASP A 111 6.67 -6.54 -12.13
CA ASP A 111 7.66 -7.49 -11.63
C ASP A 111 7.97 -7.31 -10.14
N HIS A 112 6.91 -7.22 -9.33
CA HIS A 112 6.93 -7.16 -7.87
C HIS A 112 7.90 -6.12 -7.28
N PRO A 113 7.76 -4.82 -7.59
CA PRO A 113 8.74 -3.80 -7.19
C PRO A 113 8.92 -3.69 -5.67
N SER A 114 7.89 -3.98 -4.88
CA SER A 114 7.98 -4.00 -3.41
C SER A 114 8.92 -5.07 -2.84
N ARG A 115 9.26 -6.11 -3.63
CA ARG A 115 10.25 -7.13 -3.24
C ARG A 115 11.69 -6.71 -3.52
N LYS A 116 11.86 -5.67 -4.33
CA LYS A 116 13.17 -5.10 -4.71
C LYS A 116 13.58 -3.93 -3.83
N LEU A 117 12.67 -3.48 -2.94
CA LEU A 117 12.84 -2.38 -2.01
C LEU A 117 12.66 -2.85 -0.57
N ARG A 118 13.36 -2.25 0.38
CA ARG A 118 12.97 -2.33 1.80
C ARG A 118 11.79 -1.38 2.01
N LEU A 119 10.57 -1.90 1.90
CA LEU A 119 9.35 -1.12 2.01
C LEU A 119 8.90 -1.02 3.47
N VAL A 120 8.78 0.20 3.99
CA VAL A 120 8.25 0.49 5.33
C VAL A 120 6.85 1.10 5.19
N GLY A 121 5.87 0.48 5.85
CA GLY A 121 4.49 0.98 5.91
C GLY A 121 4.19 1.66 7.25
N VAL A 122 3.73 2.91 7.23
CA VAL A 122 3.36 3.64 8.44
C VAL A 122 1.85 3.85 8.50
N THR A 123 1.19 3.32 9.54
CA THR A 123 -0.24 3.51 9.77
C THR A 123 -0.53 4.06 11.16
N GLY A 124 -1.74 4.54 11.36
CA GLY A 124 -2.24 5.14 12.61
C GLY A 124 -3.23 6.26 12.30
N THR A 125 -3.79 6.89 13.32
CA THR A 125 -4.65 8.05 13.12
C THR A 125 -3.81 9.28 12.82
N ASN A 126 -2.90 9.64 13.71
CA ASN A 126 -2.04 10.81 13.61
C ASN A 126 -0.54 10.41 13.55
N GLY A 127 0.31 11.30 13.06
CA GLY A 127 1.76 11.13 13.05
C GLY A 127 2.33 10.33 11.88
N LYS A 128 1.52 9.78 10.98
CA LYS A 128 1.99 9.00 9.81
C LYS A 128 3.00 9.78 8.97
N THR A 129 2.67 10.98 8.57
CA THR A 129 3.50 11.82 7.71
C THR A 129 4.84 12.14 8.39
N THR A 130 4.80 12.63 9.64
CA THR A 130 6.02 12.95 10.39
C THR A 130 6.91 11.71 10.56
N THR A 131 6.32 10.57 10.95
CA THR A 131 7.06 9.32 11.12
C THR A 131 7.66 8.85 9.79
N ALA A 132 6.91 8.93 8.68
CA ALA A 132 7.41 8.53 7.37
C ALA A 132 8.62 9.38 6.93
N PHE A 133 8.58 10.70 7.14
CA PHE A 133 9.73 11.56 6.87
C PHE A 133 10.92 11.28 7.79
N LEU A 134 10.68 10.98 9.07
CA LEU A 134 11.74 10.63 10.02
C LEU A 134 12.42 9.31 9.64
N VAL A 135 11.65 8.27 9.29
CA VAL A 135 12.20 6.98 8.79
C VAL A 135 13.01 7.21 7.52
N LYS A 136 12.47 7.98 6.56
CA LYS A 136 13.20 8.33 5.34
C LYS A 136 14.53 9.00 5.66
N ALA A 137 14.54 10.03 6.50
CA ALA A 137 15.76 10.77 6.87
C ALA A 137 16.79 9.86 7.58
N ALA A 138 16.35 8.94 8.44
CA ALA A 138 17.21 7.99 9.12
C ALA A 138 17.88 7.00 8.13
N LEU A 139 17.13 6.47 7.17
CA LEU A 139 17.66 5.60 6.14
C LEU A 139 18.62 6.32 5.20
N GLU A 140 18.30 7.56 4.81
CA GLU A 140 19.19 8.40 3.99
C GLU A 140 20.50 8.75 4.69
N ALA A 141 20.45 9.00 6.03
CA ALA A 141 21.63 9.20 6.83
C ALA A 141 22.55 7.95 6.89
N HIS A 142 21.98 6.77 6.64
CA HIS A 142 22.70 5.50 6.47
C HIS A 142 23.22 5.27 5.04
N GLY A 143 23.06 6.24 4.14
CA GLY A 143 23.56 6.18 2.76
C GLY A 143 22.61 5.52 1.76
N GLU A 144 21.33 5.33 2.11
CA GLU A 144 20.35 4.75 1.21
C GLU A 144 19.67 5.80 0.32
N GLN A 145 19.28 5.38 -0.88
CA GLN A 145 18.33 6.15 -1.69
C GLN A 145 16.91 5.72 -1.32
N VAL A 146 16.13 6.66 -0.77
CA VAL A 146 14.83 6.35 -0.17
C VAL A 146 13.69 7.05 -0.90
N GLY A 147 12.75 6.25 -1.42
CA GLY A 147 11.48 6.77 -1.93
C GLY A 147 10.50 7.10 -0.79
N LEU A 148 9.54 7.98 -1.05
CA LEU A 148 8.46 8.31 -0.12
C LEU A 148 7.12 8.39 -0.86
N ILE A 149 6.09 7.75 -0.30
CA ILE A 149 4.70 7.89 -0.75
C ILE A 149 3.89 8.37 0.45
N GLY A 150 3.34 9.58 0.38
CA GLY A 150 2.61 10.14 1.51
C GLY A 150 1.68 11.28 1.11
N THR A 151 1.08 11.89 2.12
CA THR A 151 0.04 12.92 1.97
C THR A 151 0.55 14.19 1.30
N ILE A 152 1.82 14.56 1.52
CA ILE A 152 2.38 15.85 1.05
C ILE A 152 2.91 15.71 -0.37
N ALA A 153 3.73 14.69 -0.62
CA ALA A 153 4.42 14.50 -1.88
C ALA A 153 4.85 13.04 -2.08
N TYR A 154 5.21 12.68 -3.32
CA TYR A 154 5.91 11.45 -3.67
C TYR A 154 7.36 11.79 -4.00
N HIS A 155 8.32 11.14 -3.34
CA HIS A 155 9.74 11.29 -3.61
C HIS A 155 10.25 10.04 -4.35
N ILE A 156 10.85 10.24 -5.53
CA ILE A 156 11.28 9.15 -6.42
C ILE A 156 12.68 9.48 -6.94
N GLY A 157 13.71 8.90 -6.35
CA GLY A 157 15.09 9.05 -6.85
C GLY A 157 15.53 10.51 -7.03
N GLY A 158 15.21 11.39 -6.06
CA GLY A 158 15.54 12.81 -6.09
C GLY A 158 14.47 13.71 -6.74
N GLU A 159 13.51 13.16 -7.45
CA GLU A 159 12.35 13.90 -7.95
C GLU A 159 11.24 13.98 -6.90
N ILE A 160 10.56 15.12 -6.81
CA ILE A 160 9.43 15.34 -5.91
C ILE A 160 8.20 15.65 -6.75
N LEU A 161 7.20 14.77 -6.66
CA LEU A 161 5.92 14.91 -7.35
C LEU A 161 4.81 15.28 -6.36
N PRO A 162 3.82 16.09 -6.77
CA PRO A 162 2.66 16.38 -5.91
C PRO A 162 1.87 15.11 -5.64
N ALA A 163 1.49 14.91 -4.37
CA ALA A 163 0.65 13.77 -4.01
C ALA A 163 -0.79 13.98 -4.46
N THR A 164 -1.37 12.97 -5.11
CA THR A 164 -2.80 12.94 -5.43
C THR A 164 -3.62 12.31 -4.30
N HIS A 165 -3.03 11.36 -3.59
CA HIS A 165 -3.63 10.63 -2.46
C HIS A 165 -2.55 10.26 -1.45
N THR A 166 -2.90 10.18 -0.17
CA THR A 166 -1.99 9.66 0.88
C THR A 166 -1.47 8.27 0.53
N THR A 167 -2.35 7.41 0.03
CA THR A 167 -2.04 6.06 -0.46
C THR A 167 -2.81 5.87 -1.77
N PRO A 168 -2.17 5.95 -2.93
CA PRO A 168 -2.78 5.77 -4.25
C PRO A 168 -3.45 4.39 -4.45
N GLU A 169 -4.11 4.20 -5.59
CA GLU A 169 -4.65 2.89 -5.95
C GLU A 169 -3.50 1.91 -6.28
N SER A 170 -3.77 0.62 -6.24
CA SER A 170 -2.75 -0.43 -6.36
C SER A 170 -1.92 -0.34 -7.64
N LEU A 171 -2.52 0.09 -8.75
CA LEU A 171 -1.82 0.27 -10.02
C LEU A 171 -0.80 1.41 -9.93
N GLU A 172 -1.20 2.57 -9.43
CA GLU A 172 -0.32 3.72 -9.24
C GLU A 172 0.76 3.42 -8.19
N LEU A 173 0.43 2.69 -7.12
CA LEU A 173 1.42 2.28 -6.12
C LEU A 173 2.54 1.43 -6.74
N ASN A 174 2.19 0.42 -7.53
CA ASN A 174 3.20 -0.42 -8.18
C ASN A 174 3.99 0.36 -9.24
N THR A 175 3.35 1.31 -9.95
CA THR A 175 4.04 2.22 -10.90
C THR A 175 5.08 3.08 -10.17
N LEU A 176 4.70 3.70 -9.04
CA LEU A 176 5.60 4.53 -8.24
C LEU A 176 6.78 3.70 -7.69
N LEU A 177 6.50 2.52 -7.13
CA LEU A 177 7.52 1.63 -6.60
C LEU A 177 8.47 1.12 -7.70
N ALA A 178 7.96 0.81 -8.89
CA ALA A 178 8.78 0.44 -10.04
C ALA A 178 9.70 1.59 -10.46
N SER A 179 9.17 2.81 -10.56
CA SER A 179 9.96 4.00 -10.86
C SER A 179 11.03 4.29 -9.80
N MET A 180 10.75 4.01 -8.52
CA MET A 180 11.77 4.11 -7.45
C MET A 180 12.91 3.11 -7.68
N VAL A 181 12.59 1.84 -8.01
CA VAL A 181 13.59 0.80 -8.34
C VAL A 181 14.43 1.22 -9.55
N GLU A 182 13.79 1.67 -10.64
CA GLU A 182 14.47 2.12 -11.86
C GLU A 182 15.43 3.29 -11.61
N ARG A 183 15.11 4.16 -10.64
CA ARG A 183 15.95 5.29 -10.24
C ARG A 183 16.93 4.97 -9.13
N GLY A 184 17.11 3.69 -8.79
CA GLY A 184 18.13 3.22 -7.86
C GLY A 184 17.78 3.36 -6.39
N CYS A 185 16.51 3.58 -6.02
CA CYS A 185 16.11 3.50 -4.62
C CYS A 185 16.31 2.08 -4.09
N THR A 186 16.83 1.97 -2.87
CA THR A 186 17.03 0.71 -2.14
C THR A 186 15.96 0.48 -1.07
N ALA A 187 15.32 1.57 -0.64
CA ALA A 187 14.22 1.55 0.32
C ALA A 187 13.10 2.50 -0.11
N ALA A 188 11.92 2.27 0.43
CA ALA A 188 10.79 3.18 0.30
C ALA A 188 9.99 3.21 1.61
N VAL A 189 9.46 4.38 1.94
CA VAL A 189 8.56 4.57 3.08
C VAL A 189 7.21 5.03 2.55
N MET A 190 6.13 4.44 3.05
CA MET A 190 4.79 4.87 2.63
C MET A 190 3.83 5.04 3.80
N GLU A 191 3.01 6.06 3.72
CA GLU A 191 1.83 6.20 4.56
C GLU A 191 0.76 5.22 4.08
N VAL A 192 0.26 4.39 5.00
CA VAL A 192 -0.79 3.39 4.73
C VAL A 192 -2.06 3.81 5.44
N SER A 193 -3.00 4.41 4.70
CA SER A 193 -4.29 4.85 5.23
C SER A 193 -5.22 3.66 5.48
N SER A 194 -6.17 3.81 6.42
CA SER A 194 -7.19 2.80 6.67
C SER A 194 -8.09 2.54 5.46
N HIS A 195 -8.38 3.56 4.66
CA HIS A 195 -9.08 3.42 3.38
C HIS A 195 -8.32 2.53 2.40
N ALA A 196 -7.00 2.74 2.26
CA ALA A 196 -6.18 1.92 1.38
C ALA A 196 -6.17 0.44 1.81
N LEU A 197 -6.12 0.19 3.12
CA LEU A 197 -6.21 -1.17 3.68
C LEU A 197 -7.61 -1.78 3.48
N ALA A 198 -8.67 -1.00 3.67
CA ALA A 198 -10.04 -1.45 3.44
C ALA A 198 -10.29 -1.78 1.96
N PHE A 199 -9.77 -0.96 1.05
CA PHE A 199 -9.89 -1.14 -0.40
C PHE A 199 -8.81 -2.04 -1.03
N SER A 200 -8.04 -2.76 -0.23
CA SER A 200 -7.00 -3.70 -0.72
C SER A 200 -5.92 -3.06 -1.60
N ARG A 201 -5.71 -1.74 -1.54
CA ARG A 201 -4.75 -1.03 -2.40
C ARG A 201 -3.30 -1.48 -2.21
N VAL A 202 -2.97 -1.94 -1.00
CA VAL A 202 -1.64 -2.42 -0.63
C VAL A 202 -1.52 -3.95 -0.64
N SER A 203 -2.57 -4.66 -1.08
CA SER A 203 -2.52 -6.11 -1.22
C SER A 203 -1.44 -6.52 -2.21
N GLY A 204 -0.73 -7.62 -1.92
CA GLY A 204 0.37 -8.10 -2.77
C GLY A 204 1.69 -7.34 -2.60
N LEU A 205 1.73 -6.22 -1.88
CA LEU A 205 3.00 -5.58 -1.51
C LEU A 205 3.69 -6.34 -0.38
N ARG A 206 5.02 -6.42 -0.44
CA ARG A 206 5.84 -7.00 0.60
C ARG A 206 6.48 -5.90 1.44
N PHE A 207 6.07 -5.80 2.70
CA PHE A 207 6.64 -4.85 3.65
C PHE A 207 7.79 -5.50 4.43
N ALA A 208 8.90 -4.77 4.57
CA ALA A 208 10.00 -5.12 5.45
C ALA A 208 9.73 -4.67 6.90
N ALA A 209 8.94 -3.60 7.06
CA ALA A 209 8.48 -3.18 8.37
C ALA A 209 7.09 -2.52 8.30
N GLY A 210 6.32 -2.67 9.40
CA GLY A 210 5.07 -1.95 9.63
C GLY A 210 5.15 -1.17 10.94
N VAL A 211 4.77 0.12 10.90
CA VAL A 211 4.82 1.03 12.05
C VAL A 211 3.42 1.51 12.40
N PHE A 212 3.02 1.32 13.67
CA PHE A 212 1.78 1.84 14.22
C PHE A 212 2.05 3.03 15.14
N THR A 213 1.43 4.18 14.83
CA THR A 213 1.64 5.41 15.58
C THR A 213 0.66 5.57 16.74
N ASN A 214 -0.63 5.57 16.48
CA ASN A 214 -1.71 5.70 17.46
C ASN A 214 -3.08 5.40 16.87
N PHE A 215 -4.08 5.25 17.76
CA PHE A 215 -5.46 5.01 17.39
C PHE A 215 -6.41 5.92 18.19
N THR A 216 -7.00 6.89 17.50
CA THR A 216 -8.03 7.78 18.03
C THR A 216 -9.21 7.84 17.06
N GLN A 217 -10.31 8.46 17.46
CA GLN A 217 -11.51 8.58 16.62
C GLN A 217 -11.20 9.40 15.35
N ASP A 218 -11.48 8.78 14.19
CA ASP A 218 -11.39 9.40 12.86
C ASP A 218 -12.15 8.53 11.85
N HIS A 219 -12.53 9.08 10.69
CA HIS A 219 -13.08 8.34 9.54
C HIS A 219 -14.27 7.41 9.86
N LEU A 220 -15.11 7.73 10.86
CA LEU A 220 -16.28 6.92 11.19
C LEU A 220 -17.39 7.03 10.15
N ASP A 221 -17.41 8.10 9.35
CA ASP A 221 -18.27 8.28 8.18
C ASP A 221 -18.05 7.16 7.15
N PHE A 222 -16.82 6.64 7.05
CA PHE A 222 -16.47 5.56 6.15
C PHE A 222 -16.50 4.18 6.83
N HIS A 223 -15.89 4.05 8.01
CA HIS A 223 -15.75 2.74 8.69
C HIS A 223 -16.98 2.35 9.51
N GLY A 224 -17.88 3.29 9.82
CA GLY A 224 -19.06 3.08 10.63
C GLY A 224 -18.78 2.91 12.12
N THR A 225 -17.79 2.10 12.51
CA THR A 225 -17.44 1.85 13.91
C THR A 225 -15.94 1.95 14.15
N MET A 226 -15.55 2.25 15.41
CA MET A 226 -14.15 2.24 15.85
C MET A 226 -13.50 0.87 15.64
N GLU A 227 -14.26 -0.21 15.83
CA GLU A 227 -13.73 -1.57 15.67
C GLU A 227 -13.42 -1.90 14.20
N GLU A 228 -14.29 -1.53 13.26
CA GLU A 228 -14.00 -1.71 11.83
C GLU A 228 -12.82 -0.82 11.37
N TYR A 229 -12.70 0.39 11.91
CA TYR A 229 -11.57 1.27 11.68
C TYR A 229 -10.26 0.66 12.20
N PHE A 230 -10.29 0.07 13.39
CA PHE A 230 -9.14 -0.64 13.95
C PHE A 230 -8.77 -1.86 13.12
N ARG A 231 -9.76 -2.72 12.77
CA ARG A 231 -9.54 -3.90 11.92
C ARG A 231 -8.94 -3.54 10.58
N ALA A 232 -9.36 -2.42 9.99
CA ALA A 232 -8.76 -1.94 8.75
C ALA A 232 -7.26 -1.67 8.91
N LYS A 233 -6.82 -0.95 9.97
CA LYS A 233 -5.39 -0.69 10.21
C LYS A 233 -4.62 -1.96 10.55
N LYS A 234 -5.22 -2.87 11.30
CA LYS A 234 -4.61 -4.15 11.69
C LYS A 234 -4.19 -4.99 10.51
N ARG A 235 -4.88 -4.90 9.37
CA ARG A 235 -4.53 -5.64 8.14
C ARG A 235 -3.08 -5.42 7.70
N LEU A 236 -2.48 -4.24 7.95
CA LEU A 236 -1.07 -4.02 7.64
C LEU A 236 -0.17 -5.00 8.40
N PHE A 237 -0.45 -5.25 9.68
CA PHE A 237 0.34 -6.13 10.55
C PHE A 237 0.06 -7.61 10.29
N ASP A 238 -1.19 -7.93 9.91
CA ASP A 238 -1.60 -9.30 9.54
C ASP A 238 -0.93 -9.79 8.22
N MET A 239 -0.55 -8.84 7.34
CA MET A 239 0.09 -9.16 6.06
C MET A 239 1.62 -9.12 6.10
N LEU A 240 2.24 -8.74 7.21
CA LEU A 240 3.70 -8.73 7.34
C LEU A 240 4.25 -10.16 7.29
N PRO A 241 5.33 -10.41 6.54
CA PRO A 241 5.97 -11.72 6.56
C PRO A 241 6.75 -11.95 7.86
N PRO A 242 7.10 -13.21 8.20
CA PRO A 242 7.82 -13.53 9.45
C PRO A 242 9.20 -12.87 9.60
N ASP A 243 9.84 -12.50 8.50
CA ASP A 243 11.13 -11.81 8.45
C ASP A 243 11.01 -10.28 8.51
N ALA A 244 9.78 -9.76 8.62
CA ALA A 244 9.52 -8.33 8.80
C ALA A 244 9.58 -7.91 10.27
N THR A 245 9.61 -6.60 10.51
CA THR A 245 9.47 -6.00 11.83
C THR A 245 8.15 -5.25 11.98
N ALA A 246 7.45 -5.48 13.08
CA ALA A 246 6.23 -4.77 13.45
C ALA A 246 6.53 -3.87 14.65
N VAL A 247 6.47 -2.56 14.44
CA VAL A 247 6.78 -1.53 15.46
C VAL A 247 5.47 -0.92 15.96
N THR A 248 5.23 -0.92 17.27
CA THR A 248 3.98 -0.41 17.85
C THR A 248 4.18 0.49 19.04
N ASN A 249 3.24 1.42 19.22
CA ASN A 249 3.19 2.34 20.35
C ASN A 249 2.58 1.64 21.58
N ALA A 250 3.41 1.41 22.61
CA ALA A 250 3.00 0.81 23.88
C ALA A 250 2.17 1.77 24.77
N ASP A 251 2.25 3.07 24.53
CA ASP A 251 1.42 4.08 25.22
C ASP A 251 -0.02 4.12 24.67
N ASP A 252 -0.27 3.54 23.49
CA ASP A 252 -1.63 3.47 22.93
C ASP A 252 -2.37 2.24 23.49
N PRO A 253 -3.61 2.38 23.97
CA PRO A 253 -4.39 1.26 24.49
C PRO A 253 -4.57 0.10 23.51
N ARG A 254 -4.58 0.37 22.20
CA ARG A 254 -4.71 -0.63 21.13
C ARG A 254 -3.34 -1.08 20.59
N GLY A 255 -2.25 -0.56 21.14
CA GLY A 255 -0.90 -0.83 20.64
C GLY A 255 -0.49 -2.30 20.69
N ARG A 256 -0.92 -3.06 21.70
CA ARG A 256 -0.69 -4.51 21.77
C ARG A 256 -1.63 -5.30 20.86
N ASP A 257 -2.88 -4.87 20.80
CA ASP A 257 -3.92 -5.57 20.02
C ASP A 257 -3.64 -5.54 18.52
N ILE A 258 -3.00 -4.46 18.02
CA ILE A 258 -2.71 -4.33 16.60
C ILE A 258 -1.70 -5.36 16.11
N LEU A 259 -0.83 -5.85 17.01
CA LEU A 259 0.16 -6.89 16.73
C LEU A 259 -0.37 -8.32 16.93
N ALA A 260 -1.58 -8.48 17.48
CA ALA A 260 -2.14 -9.80 17.75
C ALA A 260 -2.21 -10.63 16.46
N ASN A 261 -1.58 -11.81 16.48
CA ASN A 261 -1.43 -12.74 15.35
C ASN A 261 -0.53 -12.24 14.20
N SER A 262 0.21 -11.14 14.36
CA SER A 262 1.23 -10.78 13.37
C SER A 262 2.37 -11.82 13.40
N PRO A 263 2.79 -12.37 12.25
CA PRO A 263 3.92 -13.31 12.21
C PRO A 263 5.28 -12.61 12.31
N ALA A 264 5.32 -11.28 12.22
CA ALA A 264 6.54 -10.48 12.21
C ALA A 264 7.18 -10.38 13.59
N ARG A 265 8.47 -10.05 13.63
CA ARG A 265 9.14 -9.67 14.87
C ARG A 265 8.52 -8.39 15.45
N CYS A 266 8.03 -8.45 16.69
CA CYS A 266 7.40 -7.31 17.35
C CYS A 266 8.43 -6.48 18.12
N LEU A 267 8.37 -5.15 17.97
CA LEU A 267 9.07 -4.16 18.75
C LEU A 267 8.08 -3.15 19.30
N THR A 268 8.25 -2.75 20.53
CA THR A 268 7.41 -1.75 21.21
C THR A 268 8.18 -0.47 21.45
N TYR A 269 7.52 0.67 21.32
CA TYR A 269 8.06 1.95 21.74
C TYR A 269 7.06 2.70 22.62
N GLY A 270 7.56 3.57 23.49
CA GLY A 270 6.71 4.38 24.36
C GLY A 270 7.49 5.38 25.20
N ILE A 271 6.76 6.41 25.69
CA ILE A 271 7.30 7.43 26.60
C ILE A 271 6.93 7.11 28.06
N GLY A 272 5.74 6.60 28.30
CA GLY A 272 5.17 6.33 29.61
C GLY A 272 5.11 4.85 29.95
N ALA A 273 4.88 3.99 28.97
CA ALA A 273 4.80 2.55 29.17
C ALA A 273 6.17 1.88 29.15
N SER A 274 6.27 0.68 29.75
CA SER A 274 7.42 -0.19 29.55
C SER A 274 7.44 -0.70 28.11
N ALA A 275 8.53 -0.44 27.39
CA ALA A 275 8.71 -0.76 25.98
C ALA A 275 10.18 -1.07 25.68
N ASP A 276 10.43 -1.71 24.51
CA ASP A 276 11.78 -2.02 24.04
C ASP A 276 12.58 -0.75 23.71
N ILE A 277 11.88 0.31 23.30
CA ILE A 277 12.43 1.61 22.93
C ILE A 277 11.71 2.69 23.76
N THR A 278 12.44 3.42 24.59
CA THR A 278 11.84 4.45 25.46
C THR A 278 12.61 5.76 25.38
N ALA A 279 11.93 6.88 25.71
CA ALA A 279 12.56 8.18 25.86
C ALA A 279 12.75 8.54 27.33
N ARG A 280 13.93 9.08 27.66
CA ARG A 280 14.29 9.56 29.00
C ARG A 280 14.76 11.01 28.96
N ASP A 281 14.71 11.70 30.06
CA ASP A 281 15.25 13.05 30.29
C ASP A 281 14.71 14.07 29.23
N ILE A 282 13.40 13.99 28.95
CA ILE A 282 12.76 14.82 27.94
C ILE A 282 12.69 16.28 28.43
N GLN A 283 13.37 17.16 27.70
CA GLN A 283 13.35 18.61 27.87
C GLN A 283 12.81 19.26 26.60
N MET A 284 11.81 20.11 26.74
CA MET A 284 11.16 20.80 25.62
C MET A 284 11.12 22.30 25.87
N ASP A 285 11.51 23.07 24.87
CA ASP A 285 11.35 24.51 24.84
C ASP A 285 10.87 24.99 23.45
N VAL A 286 10.78 26.29 23.24
CA VAL A 286 10.33 26.88 21.96
C VAL A 286 11.29 26.63 20.80
N ARG A 287 12.51 26.18 21.07
CA ARG A 287 13.54 25.91 20.07
C ARG A 287 13.59 24.45 19.65
N GLY A 288 12.92 23.55 20.42
CA GLY A 288 12.91 22.13 20.10
C GLY A 288 12.85 21.22 21.33
N THR A 289 13.25 19.97 21.11
CA THR A 289 13.22 18.92 22.14
C THR A 289 14.57 18.23 22.22
N ARG A 290 15.03 17.96 23.47
CA ARG A 290 16.18 17.12 23.78
C ARG A 290 15.73 15.97 24.64
N PHE A 291 16.22 14.78 24.36
CA PHE A 291 15.93 13.58 25.15
C PHE A 291 16.95 12.48 24.84
N THR A 292 16.88 11.39 25.59
CA THR A 292 17.74 10.23 25.37
C THR A 292 16.86 9.04 25.00
N ILE A 293 17.13 8.37 23.86
CA ILE A 293 16.53 7.08 23.52
C ILE A 293 17.26 6.00 24.27
N ALA A 294 16.51 5.15 25.00
CA ALA A 294 17.02 3.94 25.64
C ALA A 294 16.46 2.72 24.91
N ALA A 295 17.32 1.91 24.29
CA ALA A 295 16.94 0.72 23.53
C ALA A 295 18.09 -0.32 23.57
N GLY A 296 17.77 -1.61 23.78
CA GLY A 296 18.74 -2.71 23.73
C GLY A 296 19.94 -2.56 24.69
N GLY A 297 19.77 -1.86 25.80
CA GLY A 297 20.85 -1.55 26.74
C GLY A 297 21.71 -0.34 26.36
N GLY A 298 21.51 0.24 25.18
CA GLY A 298 22.17 1.47 24.71
C GLY A 298 21.40 2.75 25.05
N MET A 299 22.10 3.87 25.03
CA MET A 299 21.58 5.21 25.29
C MET A 299 22.01 6.14 24.14
N THR A 300 21.07 6.72 23.41
CA THR A 300 21.34 7.61 22.27
C THR A 300 20.75 8.99 22.54
N PRO A 301 21.57 10.05 22.68
CA PRO A 301 21.05 11.40 22.85
C PRO A 301 20.46 11.93 21.51
N VAL A 302 19.32 12.58 21.62
CA VAL A 302 18.59 13.18 20.48
C VAL A 302 18.35 14.66 20.74
N THR A 303 18.60 15.47 19.74
CA THR A 303 18.21 16.87 19.69
C THR A 303 17.47 17.14 18.38
N THR A 304 16.33 17.80 18.47
CA THR A 304 15.48 18.08 17.33
C THR A 304 14.79 19.45 17.46
N SER A 305 14.49 20.10 16.35
CA SER A 305 13.64 21.29 16.32
C SER A 305 12.15 21.00 16.46
N LEU A 306 11.76 19.72 16.36
CA LEU A 306 10.37 19.31 16.57
C LEU A 306 10.00 19.43 18.06
N THR A 307 8.85 20.02 18.33
CA THR A 307 8.33 20.21 19.70
C THR A 307 7.12 19.32 19.96
N GLY A 308 6.84 19.03 21.24
CA GLY A 308 5.69 18.24 21.67
C GLY A 308 5.98 16.75 21.86
N ARG A 309 5.36 16.17 22.90
CA ARG A 309 5.53 14.74 23.24
C ARG A 309 5.16 13.79 22.11
N PHE A 310 4.19 14.17 21.27
CA PHE A 310 3.79 13.38 20.11
C PHE A 310 4.93 13.25 19.09
N ASN A 311 5.80 14.26 18.94
CA ASN A 311 6.98 14.17 18.08
C ASN A 311 8.09 13.32 18.70
N VAL A 312 8.23 13.29 20.02
CA VAL A 312 9.10 12.30 20.69
C VAL A 312 8.62 10.89 20.35
N ALA A 313 7.32 10.61 20.46
CA ALA A 313 6.75 9.31 20.08
C ALA A 313 6.99 8.96 18.59
N ASN A 314 6.82 9.94 17.67
CA ASN A 314 7.10 9.74 16.25
C ASN A 314 8.60 9.41 15.98
N ILE A 315 9.52 10.03 16.74
CA ILE A 315 10.97 9.74 16.65
C ILE A 315 11.27 8.34 17.18
N LEU A 316 10.66 7.94 18.31
CA LEU A 316 10.80 6.57 18.83
C LEU A 316 10.28 5.53 17.85
N ALA A 317 9.13 5.82 17.18
CA ALA A 317 8.58 4.96 16.15
C ALA A 317 9.51 4.80 14.93
N ALA A 318 10.19 5.87 14.55
CA ALA A 318 11.12 5.86 13.43
C ALA A 318 12.46 5.20 13.77
N TYR A 319 12.84 5.20 15.06
CA TYR A 319 14.05 4.55 15.55
C TYR A 319 13.91 3.02 15.57
N GLY A 320 12.73 2.48 15.83
CA GLY A 320 12.40 1.04 15.85
C GLY A 320 12.40 0.39 14.52
#